data_cecd14981392a71f87da76fda253c4a0
#
_entry.id   cecd14981392a71f87da76fda253c4a0
#
_cell.length_a   1.000
_cell.length_b   1.000
_cell.length_c   1.000
_cell.angle_alpha   90.00
_cell.angle_beta   90.00
_cell.angle_gamma   90.00
#
_symmetry.space_group_name_H-M   'P 1'
#
loop_
_entity.id
_entity.type
_entity.pdbx_description
1 polymer ?
#
loop_
_entity_poly.entity_id
_entity_poly.type
_entity_poly.pdbx_seq_one_letter_code
_entity_poly.pdbx_strand_id
1 'polypeptide(L)'
;MFWGSHRVRVDEKGRLAIPAQFRRQLPEGSFISIGQDGVLTIYPPDQWESLASRLQDPLLGSDQRALSRALFSQAVACEFDAQGRVSLSAEQRRLAGIDPRSTVAVIGNGARVEIWSGARWDSYSGDAVGRFDELADRVIQRQT
;
A
#
# COMPACT_ATOMS: atom_id res chain seq x y z
N MET A 1 1.68 -14.74 0.52
CA MET A 1 1.08 -13.93 1.59
C MET A 1 2.14 -13.02 2.21
N PHE A 2 1.76 -11.81 2.52
CA PHE A 2 2.66 -10.81 3.11
C PHE A 2 2.29 -10.58 4.57
N TRP A 3 3.29 -10.58 5.44
CA TRP A 3 3.11 -10.32 6.87
C TRP A 3 4.34 -9.63 7.45
N GLY A 4 4.18 -9.04 8.62
CA GLY A 4 5.25 -8.38 9.35
C GLY A 4 5.36 -6.90 9.04
N SER A 5 6.20 -6.22 9.80
CA SER A 5 6.38 -4.78 9.75
C SER A 5 7.88 -4.47 9.73
N HIS A 6 8.31 -3.62 8.81
CA HIS A 6 9.71 -3.26 8.63
C HIS A 6 9.87 -1.75 8.56
N ARG A 7 10.88 -1.22 9.25
CA ARG A 7 11.22 0.20 9.16
C ARG A 7 12.31 0.37 8.10
N VAL A 8 12.06 1.28 7.16
CA VAL A 8 12.96 1.53 6.04
C VAL A 8 13.12 3.03 5.85
N ARG A 9 14.33 3.47 5.58
CA ARG A 9 14.59 4.88 5.31
C ARG A 9 14.41 5.17 3.83
N VAL A 10 13.71 6.26 3.53
CA VAL A 10 13.57 6.79 2.17
C VAL A 10 14.79 7.64 1.87
N ASP A 11 15.42 7.45 0.71
CA ASP A 11 16.57 8.27 0.32
C ASP A 11 16.11 9.65 -0.19
N GLU A 12 17.07 10.50 -0.50
CA GLU A 12 16.78 11.88 -0.94
C GLU A 12 16.06 11.94 -2.28
N LYS A 13 16.10 10.86 -3.07
CA LYS A 13 15.41 10.75 -4.37
C LYS A 13 14.05 10.06 -4.29
N GLY A 14 13.61 9.73 -3.09
CA GLY A 14 12.31 9.09 -2.88
C GLY A 14 12.33 7.58 -3.13
N ARG A 15 13.49 6.94 -3.06
CA ARG A 15 13.62 5.49 -3.22
C ARG A 15 13.72 4.83 -1.86
N LEU A 16 13.18 3.62 -1.75
CA LEU A 16 13.26 2.82 -0.53
C LEU A 16 13.44 1.35 -0.86
N ALA A 17 14.20 0.65 -0.03
CA ALA A 17 14.40 -0.79 -0.17
C ALA A 17 13.17 -1.53 0.34
N ILE A 18 12.68 -2.47 -0.45
CA ILE A 18 11.60 -3.35 -0.03
C ILE A 18 12.23 -4.62 0.53
N PRO A 19 11.80 -5.10 1.71
CA PRO A 19 12.34 -6.33 2.28
C PRO A 19 12.34 -7.49 1.30
N ALA A 20 13.41 -8.27 1.29
CA ALA A 20 13.58 -9.37 0.33
C ALA A 20 12.43 -10.37 0.35
N GLN A 21 11.88 -10.64 1.53
CA GLN A 21 10.74 -11.55 1.65
C GLN A 21 9.49 -11.05 0.91
N PHE A 22 9.33 -9.72 0.79
CA PHE A 22 8.24 -9.15 0.01
C PHE A 22 8.57 -9.10 -1.47
N ARG A 23 9.82 -8.70 -1.81
CA ARG A 23 10.24 -8.60 -3.22
C ARG A 23 10.04 -9.91 -3.98
N ARG A 24 10.30 -11.03 -3.33
CA ARG A 24 10.17 -12.35 -3.96
C ARG A 24 8.75 -12.66 -4.44
N GLN A 25 7.76 -11.97 -3.88
CA GLN A 25 6.35 -12.16 -4.19
C GLN A 25 5.77 -10.98 -5.00
N LEU A 26 6.63 -10.09 -5.49
CA LEU A 26 6.23 -8.91 -6.26
C LEU A 26 6.89 -8.95 -7.64
N PRO A 27 6.41 -9.84 -8.53
CA PRO A 27 6.98 -9.98 -9.87
C PRO A 27 6.61 -8.79 -10.77
N GLU A 28 7.18 -8.79 -11.97
CA GLU A 28 6.77 -7.85 -13.02
C GLU A 28 5.25 -7.85 -13.18
N GLY A 29 4.66 -6.67 -13.33
CA GLY A 29 3.21 -6.50 -13.36
C GLY A 29 2.62 -6.12 -12.00
N SER A 30 3.45 -5.97 -10.97
CA SER A 30 3.04 -5.36 -9.70
C SER A 30 2.98 -3.85 -9.85
N PHE A 31 2.06 -3.21 -9.13
CA PHE A 31 1.87 -1.75 -9.19
C PHE A 31 1.80 -1.15 -7.79
N ILE A 32 2.28 0.09 -7.68
CA ILE A 32 2.16 0.90 -6.47
C ILE A 32 1.14 1.98 -6.75
N SER A 33 0.13 2.09 -5.92
CA SER A 33 -0.85 3.18 -6.00
C SER A 33 -1.35 3.57 -4.61
N ILE A 34 -2.22 4.56 -4.58
CA ILE A 34 -2.82 5.03 -3.33
C ILE A 34 -3.77 3.96 -2.78
N GLY A 35 -3.86 3.92 -1.47
CA GLY A 35 -4.79 3.05 -0.75
C GLY A 35 -5.60 3.85 0.26
N GLN A 36 -6.44 3.16 1.00
CA GLN A 36 -7.22 3.79 2.07
C GLN A 36 -6.29 4.20 3.23
N ASP A 37 -6.76 5.10 4.06
CA ASP A 37 -6.05 5.56 5.28
C ASP A 37 -4.74 6.32 5.00
N GLY A 38 -4.60 6.89 3.80
CA GLY A 38 -3.41 7.68 3.46
C GLY A 38 -2.15 6.88 3.28
N VAL A 39 -2.27 5.65 2.80
CA VAL A 39 -1.13 4.76 2.55
C VAL A 39 -0.87 4.61 1.06
N LEU A 40 0.31 4.11 0.72
CA LEU A 40 0.58 3.55 -0.59
C LEU A 40 0.50 2.03 -0.50
N THR A 41 -0.08 1.42 -1.51
CA THR A 41 -0.24 -0.03 -1.55
C THR A 41 0.50 -0.60 -2.74
N ILE A 42 1.23 -1.70 -2.53
CA ILE A 42 1.85 -2.45 -3.62
C ILE A 42 0.97 -3.66 -3.88
N TYR A 43 0.45 -3.73 -5.10
CA TYR A 43 -0.46 -4.78 -5.53
C TYR A 43 0.31 -5.78 -6.41
N PRO A 44 0.38 -7.07 -6.02
CA PRO A 44 0.84 -8.10 -6.96
C PRO A 44 -0.05 -8.16 -8.21
N PRO A 45 0.41 -8.74 -9.32
CA PRO A 45 -0.35 -8.71 -10.57
C PRO A 45 -1.77 -9.22 -10.48
N ASP A 46 -2.00 -10.33 -9.79
CA ASP A 46 -3.34 -10.91 -9.63
C ASP A 46 -4.28 -10.00 -8.85
N GLN A 47 -3.77 -9.35 -7.81
CA GLN A 47 -4.54 -8.39 -7.02
C GLN A 47 -4.87 -7.13 -7.82
N TRP A 48 -3.90 -6.65 -8.61
CA TRP A 48 -4.09 -5.48 -9.45
C TRP A 48 -5.14 -5.74 -10.54
N GLU A 49 -5.04 -6.87 -11.22
CA GLU A 49 -5.99 -7.27 -12.25
C GLU A 49 -7.39 -7.47 -11.70
N SER A 50 -7.52 -8.10 -10.54
CA SER A 50 -8.80 -8.28 -9.87
C SER A 50 -9.46 -6.95 -9.52
N LEU A 51 -8.69 -6.02 -8.98
CA LEU A 51 -9.16 -4.69 -8.64
C LEU A 51 -9.57 -3.92 -9.90
N ALA A 52 -8.76 -3.98 -10.95
CA ALA A 52 -9.06 -3.36 -12.24
C ALA A 52 -10.38 -3.87 -12.82
N SER A 53 -10.57 -5.18 -12.82
CA SER A 53 -11.80 -5.81 -13.30
C SER A 53 -13.04 -5.28 -12.58
N ARG A 54 -12.97 -5.18 -11.25
CA ARG A 54 -14.11 -4.72 -10.45
C ARG A 54 -14.44 -3.26 -10.71
N LEU A 55 -13.44 -2.43 -11.03
CA LEU A 55 -13.60 -1.00 -11.22
C LEU A 55 -13.92 -0.60 -12.67
N GLN A 56 -13.90 -1.53 -13.62
CA GLN A 56 -14.13 -1.25 -15.02
C GLN A 56 -15.57 -1.50 -15.49
N ASP A 57 -16.48 -1.84 -14.57
CA ASP A 57 -17.89 -2.03 -14.93
C ASP A 57 -18.53 -0.68 -15.33
N PRO A 58 -18.97 -0.51 -16.60
CA PRO A 58 -19.49 0.77 -17.07
C PRO A 58 -20.86 1.11 -16.48
N LEU A 59 -21.52 0.14 -15.84
CA LEU A 59 -22.84 0.36 -15.25
C LEU A 59 -22.77 0.94 -13.83
N LEU A 60 -21.58 1.03 -13.25
CA LEU A 60 -21.41 1.56 -11.91
C LEU A 60 -21.33 3.09 -11.93
N GLY A 61 -21.69 3.70 -10.83
CA GLY A 61 -21.95 5.13 -10.76
C GLY A 61 -20.72 6.04 -10.72
N SER A 62 -20.97 7.33 -10.49
CA SER A 62 -19.95 8.37 -10.51
C SER A 62 -18.86 8.19 -9.46
N ASP A 63 -19.18 7.65 -8.29
CA ASP A 63 -18.19 7.42 -7.24
C ASP A 63 -17.18 6.36 -7.67
N GLN A 64 -17.63 5.30 -8.32
CA GLN A 64 -16.73 4.27 -8.81
C GLN A 64 -15.84 4.80 -9.94
N ARG A 65 -16.37 5.63 -10.84
CA ARG A 65 -15.55 6.25 -11.88
C ARG A 65 -14.47 7.14 -11.27
N ALA A 66 -14.83 7.91 -10.24
CA ALA A 66 -13.88 8.76 -9.52
C ALA A 66 -12.79 7.93 -8.84
N LEU A 67 -13.19 6.86 -8.14
CA LEU A 67 -12.24 5.95 -7.50
C LEU A 67 -11.30 5.32 -8.52
N SER A 68 -11.84 4.83 -9.62
CA SER A 68 -11.07 4.22 -10.70
C SER A 68 -10.03 5.21 -11.26
N ARG A 69 -10.46 6.43 -11.57
CA ARG A 69 -9.58 7.47 -12.09
C ARG A 69 -8.48 7.84 -11.10
N ALA A 70 -8.80 7.99 -9.83
CA ALA A 70 -7.83 8.30 -8.79
C ALA A 70 -6.80 7.17 -8.64
N LEU A 71 -7.27 5.93 -8.56
CA LEU A 71 -6.40 4.78 -8.36
C LEU A 71 -5.44 4.57 -9.53
N PHE A 72 -5.97 4.55 -10.76
CA PHE A 72 -5.15 4.24 -11.94
C PHE A 72 -4.27 5.41 -12.36
N SER A 73 -4.72 6.66 -12.19
CA SER A 73 -3.89 7.82 -12.53
C SER A 73 -2.68 7.97 -11.61
N GLN A 74 -2.76 7.47 -10.38
CA GLN A 74 -1.66 7.53 -9.41
C GLN A 74 -0.81 6.27 -9.41
N ALA A 75 -1.10 5.31 -10.25
CA ALA A 75 -0.38 4.05 -10.29
C ALA A 75 0.99 4.21 -10.96
N VAL A 76 2.00 3.57 -10.36
CA VAL A 76 3.35 3.47 -10.90
C VAL A 76 3.74 2.00 -10.88
N ALA A 77 4.35 1.52 -11.96
CA ALA A 77 4.84 0.15 -12.00
C ALA A 77 5.85 -0.07 -10.88
N CYS A 78 5.70 -1.19 -10.17
CA CYS A 78 6.61 -1.57 -9.10
C CYS A 78 7.84 -2.24 -9.72
N GLU A 79 8.88 -1.48 -9.95
CA GLU A 79 10.13 -1.95 -10.54
C GLU A 79 11.27 -1.78 -9.54
N PHE A 80 12.06 -2.84 -9.37
CA PHE A 80 13.17 -2.84 -8.43
C PHE A 80 14.48 -2.52 -9.16
N ASP A 81 15.29 -1.64 -8.56
CA ASP A 81 16.66 -1.42 -9.03
C ASP A 81 17.58 -2.56 -8.54
N ALA A 82 18.86 -2.47 -8.88
CA ALA A 82 19.85 -3.50 -8.54
C ALA A 82 20.00 -3.71 -7.03
N GLN A 83 19.64 -2.71 -6.21
CA GLN A 83 19.69 -2.79 -4.76
C GLN A 83 18.34 -3.15 -4.12
N GLY A 84 17.35 -3.53 -4.93
CA GLY A 84 16.03 -3.91 -4.41
C GLY A 84 15.19 -2.73 -3.95
N ARG A 85 15.44 -1.54 -4.48
CA ARG A 85 14.68 -0.33 -4.14
C ARG A 85 13.63 -0.04 -5.19
N VAL A 86 12.51 0.54 -4.74
CA VAL A 86 11.48 1.12 -5.61
C VAL A 86 11.52 2.63 -5.49
N SER A 87 11.06 3.30 -6.54
CA SER A 87 10.92 4.76 -6.53
C SER A 87 9.47 5.14 -6.33
N LEU A 88 9.22 6.04 -5.39
CA LEU A 88 7.91 6.64 -5.21
C LEU A 88 7.88 7.97 -5.95
N SER A 89 6.79 8.26 -6.67
CA SER A 89 6.63 9.56 -7.31
C SER A 89 6.50 10.67 -6.24
N ALA A 90 6.80 11.89 -6.61
CA ALA A 90 6.63 13.03 -5.71
C ALA A 90 5.19 13.15 -5.23
N GLU A 91 4.23 12.91 -6.13
CA GLU A 91 2.81 12.96 -5.78
C GLU A 91 2.41 11.83 -4.81
N GLN A 92 2.91 10.61 -5.05
CA GLN A 92 2.68 9.50 -4.12
C GLN A 92 3.22 9.83 -2.74
N ARG A 93 4.43 10.37 -2.64
CA ARG A 93 5.02 10.76 -1.37
C ARG A 93 4.19 11.84 -0.68
N ARG A 94 3.74 12.84 -1.43
CA ARG A 94 2.91 13.92 -0.89
C ARG A 94 1.61 13.35 -0.30
N LEU A 95 0.92 12.50 -1.04
CA LEU A 95 -0.35 11.91 -0.60
C LEU A 95 -0.18 11.05 0.66
N ALA A 96 0.93 10.33 0.76
CA ALA A 96 1.20 9.45 1.90
C ALA A 96 1.92 10.16 3.07
N GLY A 97 2.27 11.43 2.92
CA GLY A 97 2.98 12.17 3.96
C GLY A 97 4.40 11.66 4.18
N ILE A 98 5.08 11.26 3.11
CA ILE A 98 6.43 10.69 3.17
C ILE A 98 7.42 11.74 2.69
N ASP A 99 8.24 12.24 3.61
CA ASP A 99 9.30 13.19 3.27
C ASP A 99 10.56 12.43 2.83
N PRO A 100 11.40 13.04 1.95
CA PRO A 100 12.73 12.49 1.68
C PRO A 100 13.51 12.31 2.98
N ARG A 101 14.32 11.26 3.06
CA ARG A 101 15.15 10.94 4.24
C ARG A 101 14.36 10.59 5.49
N SER A 102 13.04 10.47 5.39
CA SER A 102 12.20 10.01 6.51
C SER A 102 12.20 8.50 6.60
N THR A 103 11.68 7.98 7.70
CA THR A 103 11.46 6.55 7.90
C THR A 103 10.03 6.20 7.60
N VAL A 104 9.84 5.14 6.84
CA VAL A 104 8.53 4.57 6.53
C VAL A 104 8.37 3.21 7.18
N ALA A 105 7.13 2.78 7.34
CA ALA A 105 6.81 1.41 7.73
C ALA A 105 6.33 0.67 6.49
N VAL A 106 6.99 -0.43 6.18
CA VAL A 106 6.60 -1.34 5.09
C VAL A 106 5.91 -2.54 5.73
N ILE A 107 4.63 -2.69 5.45
CA ILE A 107 3.75 -3.60 6.17
C ILE A 107 3.25 -4.67 5.22
N GLY A 108 3.36 -5.93 5.63
CA GLY A 108 2.65 -7.02 4.97
C GLY A 108 1.22 -7.10 5.48
N ASN A 109 0.26 -7.00 4.58
CA ASN A 109 -1.16 -7.05 4.94
C ASN A 109 -1.90 -8.08 4.08
N GLY A 110 -1.52 -9.35 4.26
CA GLY A 110 -2.16 -10.47 3.57
C GLY A 110 -1.85 -10.50 2.08
N ALA A 111 -2.76 -10.03 1.25
CA ALA A 111 -2.62 -10.07 -0.21
C ALA A 111 -1.78 -8.91 -0.78
N ARG A 112 -1.41 -7.94 0.04
CA ARG A 112 -0.77 -6.69 -0.40
C ARG A 112 0.31 -6.25 0.56
N VAL A 113 1.15 -5.33 0.07
CA VAL A 113 2.14 -4.63 0.89
C VAL A 113 1.69 -3.18 1.00
N GLU A 114 1.85 -2.58 2.17
CA GLU A 114 1.52 -1.17 2.41
C GLU A 114 2.77 -0.41 2.81
N ILE A 115 2.86 0.82 2.33
CA ILE A 115 3.92 1.75 2.71
C ILE A 115 3.27 2.93 3.43
N TRP A 116 3.63 3.09 4.68
CA TRP A 116 3.09 4.12 5.58
C TRP A 116 4.18 5.11 5.95
N SER A 117 3.84 6.39 6.07
CA SER A 117 4.67 7.28 6.88
C SER A 117 4.89 6.63 8.25
N GLY A 118 6.13 6.63 8.74
CA GLY A 118 6.44 5.99 10.01
C GLY A 118 5.61 6.55 11.16
N ALA A 119 5.43 7.86 11.20
CA ALA A 119 4.64 8.51 12.26
C ALA A 119 3.15 8.13 12.18
N ARG A 120 2.59 8.11 10.98
CA ARG A 120 1.19 7.68 10.78
C ARG A 120 0.98 6.23 11.19
N TRP A 121 1.94 5.37 10.85
CA TRP A 121 1.87 3.96 11.22
C TRP A 121 1.91 3.78 12.74
N ASP A 122 2.80 4.48 13.42
CA ASP A 122 2.91 4.40 14.87
C ASP A 122 1.60 4.75 15.56
N SER A 123 0.97 5.83 15.11
CA SER A 123 -0.32 6.26 15.65
C SER A 123 -1.44 5.27 15.34
N TYR A 124 -1.55 4.87 14.07
CA TYR A 124 -2.60 3.98 13.61
C TYR A 124 -2.48 2.59 14.24
N SER A 125 -1.30 1.98 14.21
CA SER A 125 -1.09 0.64 14.72
C SER A 125 -1.24 0.57 16.22
N GLY A 126 -0.79 1.59 16.93
CA GLY A 126 -0.98 1.68 18.37
C GLY A 126 -2.45 1.67 18.76
N ASP A 127 -3.25 2.45 18.06
CA ASP A 127 -4.70 2.48 18.26
C ASP A 127 -5.34 1.13 17.89
N ALA A 128 -5.03 0.61 16.70
CA ALA A 128 -5.64 -0.64 16.21
C ALA A 128 -5.28 -1.84 17.10
N VAL A 129 -4.02 -1.97 17.50
CA VAL A 129 -3.58 -3.06 18.37
C VAL A 129 -4.24 -2.92 19.75
N GLY A 130 -4.34 -1.68 20.27
CA GLY A 130 -4.99 -1.42 21.55
C GLY A 130 -6.49 -1.73 21.56
N ARG A 131 -7.12 -1.71 20.39
CA ARG A 131 -8.54 -2.02 20.19
C ARG A 131 -8.77 -3.40 19.58
N PHE A 132 -7.77 -4.27 19.64
CA PHE A 132 -7.83 -5.55 18.91
C PHE A 132 -9.07 -6.38 19.23
N ASP A 133 -9.38 -6.55 20.51
CA ASP A 133 -10.53 -7.35 20.92
C ASP A 133 -11.84 -6.74 20.43
N GLU A 134 -11.99 -5.44 20.56
CA GLU A 134 -13.18 -4.72 20.08
C GLU A 134 -13.36 -4.88 18.57
N LEU A 135 -12.27 -4.70 17.82
CA LEU A 135 -12.31 -4.83 16.37
C LEU A 135 -12.62 -6.27 15.94
N ALA A 136 -11.99 -7.24 16.59
CA ALA A 136 -12.22 -8.66 16.30
C ALA A 136 -13.68 -9.02 16.53
N ASP A 137 -14.26 -8.59 17.64
CA ASP A 137 -15.65 -8.84 17.96
C ASP A 137 -16.59 -8.28 16.90
N ARG A 138 -16.35 -7.04 16.48
CA ARG A 138 -17.18 -6.39 15.46
C ARG A 138 -17.11 -7.09 14.11
N VAL A 139 -15.91 -7.43 13.67
CA VAL A 139 -15.68 -8.03 12.35
C VAL A 139 -16.20 -9.47 12.33
N ILE A 140 -15.87 -10.27 13.34
CA ILE A 140 -16.27 -11.67 13.41
C ILE A 140 -17.78 -11.81 13.56
N GLN A 141 -18.41 -10.99 14.40
CA GLN A 141 -19.87 -11.02 14.58
C GLN A 141 -20.62 -10.68 13.28
N ARG A 142 -20.07 -9.81 12.44
CA ARG A 142 -20.70 -9.46 11.17
C ARG A 142 -20.61 -10.59 10.14
N GLN A 143 -19.67 -11.51 10.29
CA GLN A 143 -19.46 -12.62 9.37
C GLN A 143 -20.21 -13.89 9.78
N THR A 144 -20.68 -13.93 11.00
CA THR A 144 -21.48 -15.06 11.50
C THR A 144 -22.96 -14.71 11.53
#